data_32c6082b3c5808ab686685d6b15f6226
#
_entry.id   32c6082b3c5808ab686685d6b15f6226
#
_cell.length_a   1.000
_cell.length_b   1.000
_cell.length_c   1.000
_cell.angle_alpha   90.00
_cell.angle_beta   90.00
_cell.angle_gamma   90.00
#
_symmetry.space_group_name_H-M   'P 1'
#
loop_
_entity.id
_entity.type
_entity.pdbx_description
1 polymer ?
#
loop_
_entity_poly.entity_id
_entity_poly.type
_entity_poly.pdbx_seq_one_letter_code
_entity_poly.pdbx_strand_id
1 'polypeptide(L)'
;SSTLLYYVCGIFSLAQCVDGCNKFKLLMNNDISTEAAESHPKQYFSVSIALTWKDARSYCRQHYTDLAMIKDETENTVVASFYPTGPYWIGLYREGWRWSHGTNSTFTNWLTGQPNNAGAIQYCVQEDNTHKWNDWPCHSLQYFLCHKCKLCN
;
A
#
# COMPACT_ATOMS: atom_id res chain seq x y z
N SER A 1 16.90 -24.66 12.56
CA SER A 1 16.30 -23.96 13.69
C SER A 1 15.41 -22.80 13.26
N SER A 2 14.43 -23.09 12.37
CA SER A 2 13.49 -22.10 11.84
C SER A 2 12.20 -21.98 12.64
N THR A 3 12.11 -22.61 13.81
CA THR A 3 10.89 -22.74 14.59
C THR A 3 10.72 -21.66 15.67
N LEU A 4 11.72 -20.80 15.90
CA LEU A 4 11.67 -19.78 16.95
C LEU A 4 11.06 -18.44 16.47
N LEU A 5 10.96 -18.20 15.17
CA LEU A 5 10.44 -16.93 14.63
C LEU A 5 8.90 -16.87 14.57
N TYR A 6 8.21 -18.02 14.63
CA TYR A 6 6.74 -18.07 14.58
C TYR A 6 6.06 -17.72 15.92
N TYR A 7 6.79 -17.73 17.03
CA TYR A 7 6.21 -17.48 18.36
C TYR A 7 6.24 -16.02 18.82
N VAL A 8 6.99 -15.14 18.13
CA VAL A 8 7.17 -13.76 18.61
C VAL A 8 6.05 -12.82 18.15
N CYS A 9 5.31 -13.17 17.10
CA CYS A 9 4.21 -12.33 16.62
C CYS A 9 2.86 -12.54 17.35
N GLY A 10 2.72 -13.62 18.11
CA GLY A 10 1.42 -14.02 18.72
C GLY A 10 1.27 -13.81 20.22
N ILE A 11 2.31 -13.59 20.99
CA ILE A 11 2.23 -13.66 22.47
C ILE A 11 2.76 -12.41 23.20
N PHE A 12 3.52 -11.53 22.60
CA PHE A 12 3.94 -10.28 23.22
C PHE A 12 3.44 -9.05 22.45
N SER A 13 2.49 -8.38 23.07
CA SER A 13 1.81 -7.14 22.66
C SER A 13 2.73 -5.91 22.55
N LEU A 14 3.97 -6.02 22.09
CA LEU A 14 4.92 -4.92 21.99
C LEU A 14 5.69 -4.85 20.64
N ALA A 15 5.41 -5.71 19.68
CA ALA A 15 5.91 -5.55 18.32
C ALA A 15 4.85 -4.82 17.49
N GLN A 16 4.83 -3.49 17.54
CA GLN A 16 4.10 -2.71 16.55
C GLN A 16 4.77 -2.92 15.20
N CYS A 17 4.01 -3.39 14.19
CA CYS A 17 4.39 -3.21 12.79
C CYS A 17 4.42 -1.71 12.50
N VAL A 18 5.57 -1.07 12.73
CA VAL A 18 5.78 0.34 12.42
C VAL A 18 6.15 0.39 10.94
N ASP A 19 5.40 1.16 10.16
CA ASP A 19 5.61 1.40 8.75
C ASP A 19 5.23 0.26 7.76
N GLY A 20 4.05 -0.34 7.93
CA GLY A 20 3.52 -1.27 6.93
C GLY A 20 4.46 -2.45 6.67
N CYS A 21 4.99 -2.64 5.49
CA CYS A 21 5.91 -3.75 5.16
C CYS A 21 7.40 -3.45 5.40
N ASN A 22 7.78 -2.30 5.94
CA ASN A 22 9.15 -1.81 5.84
C ASN A 22 10.00 -1.83 7.12
N LYS A 23 9.46 -2.12 8.32
CA LYS A 23 10.32 -2.20 9.54
C LYS A 23 9.74 -3.12 10.60
N PHE A 24 10.46 -4.20 10.89
CA PHE A 24 10.47 -4.80 12.22
C PHE A 24 11.47 -4.02 13.07
N LYS A 25 11.01 -3.27 14.06
CA LYS A 25 11.89 -2.74 15.09
C LYS A 25 11.91 -3.74 16.24
N LEU A 26 12.93 -4.62 16.24
CA LEU A 26 13.27 -5.36 17.45
C LEU A 26 13.84 -4.37 18.45
N LEU A 27 13.12 -4.11 19.53
CA LEU A 27 13.66 -3.47 20.72
C LEU A 27 14.44 -4.53 21.51
N MET A 28 15.66 -4.80 21.09
CA MET A 28 16.67 -5.48 21.90
C MET A 28 17.96 -4.70 21.81
N ASN A 29 18.48 -4.40 23.00
CA ASN A 29 19.69 -3.63 23.29
C ASN A 29 20.85 -3.81 22.30
N ASN A 30 21.42 -2.65 21.90
CA ASN A 30 22.80 -2.39 21.53
C ASN A 30 23.51 -3.31 20.53
N ASP A 31 23.98 -2.67 19.43
CA ASP A 31 24.97 -3.16 18.48
C ASP A 31 24.50 -4.24 17.48
N ILE A 32 23.73 -3.79 16.47
CA ILE A 32 23.85 -4.42 15.14
C ILE A 32 23.87 -3.30 14.09
N SER A 33 24.97 -3.29 13.35
CA SER A 33 25.23 -2.53 12.13
C SER A 33 23.99 -2.42 11.23
N THR A 34 23.87 -1.26 10.61
CA THR A 34 22.89 -0.93 9.56
C THR A 34 22.99 -1.88 8.38
N GLU A 35 22.53 -3.12 8.53
CA GLU A 35 22.22 -3.97 7.40
C GLU A 35 20.82 -3.62 6.93
N ALA A 36 20.72 -3.42 5.62
CA ALA A 36 19.52 -3.04 4.90
C ALA A 36 18.30 -3.84 5.41
N ALA A 37 17.29 -3.12 5.90
CA ALA A 37 16.01 -3.73 6.22
C ALA A 37 15.52 -4.45 4.95
N GLU A 38 15.59 -5.78 4.94
CA GLU A 38 15.04 -6.59 3.86
C GLU A 38 13.56 -6.25 3.75
N SER A 39 13.22 -5.56 2.67
CA SER A 39 11.84 -5.26 2.36
C SER A 39 11.15 -6.59 2.05
N HIS A 40 10.31 -7.07 2.95
CA HIS A 40 9.55 -8.27 2.72
C HIS A 40 8.66 -8.08 1.49
N PRO A 41 8.66 -9.03 0.55
CA PRO A 41 7.87 -8.89 -0.66
C PRO A 41 6.38 -8.75 -0.30
N LYS A 42 5.76 -7.68 -0.80
CA LYS A 42 4.32 -7.49 -0.70
C LYS A 42 3.60 -8.49 -1.60
N GLN A 43 2.42 -8.90 -1.19
CA GLN A 43 1.48 -9.61 -2.04
C GLN A 43 0.28 -8.68 -2.29
N TYR A 44 -0.09 -8.52 -3.55
CA TYR A 44 -1.22 -7.70 -3.98
C TYR A 44 -2.45 -8.56 -4.28
N PHE A 45 -3.64 -7.99 -4.04
CA PHE A 45 -4.93 -8.65 -4.26
C PHE A 45 -5.87 -7.66 -4.92
N SER A 46 -6.50 -8.07 -6.01
CA SER A 46 -7.60 -7.31 -6.63
C SER A 46 -8.92 -7.67 -5.96
N VAL A 47 -9.73 -6.67 -5.67
CA VAL A 47 -11.06 -6.84 -5.08
C VAL A 47 -12.09 -6.30 -6.07
N SER A 48 -12.96 -7.18 -6.56
CA SER A 48 -13.97 -6.89 -7.58
C SER A 48 -15.28 -6.34 -7.00
N ILE A 49 -15.17 -5.49 -5.98
CA ILE A 49 -16.29 -4.76 -5.37
C ILE A 49 -16.03 -3.28 -5.58
N ALA A 50 -16.98 -2.55 -6.14
CA ALA A 50 -16.83 -1.10 -6.31
C ALA A 50 -17.20 -0.37 -5.03
N LEU A 51 -16.23 0.32 -4.40
CA LEU A 51 -16.38 1.06 -3.17
C LEU A 51 -15.82 2.47 -3.31
N THR A 52 -16.20 3.37 -2.39
CA THR A 52 -15.49 4.65 -2.23
C THR A 52 -14.07 4.38 -1.74
N TRP A 53 -13.14 5.32 -1.96
CA TRP A 53 -11.76 5.16 -1.49
C TRP A 53 -11.67 4.89 0.03
N LYS A 54 -12.48 5.60 0.82
CA LYS A 54 -12.54 5.42 2.28
C LYS A 54 -13.00 4.03 2.67
N ASP A 55 -14.03 3.52 2.02
CA ASP A 55 -14.59 2.19 2.32
C ASP A 55 -13.66 1.09 1.81
N ALA A 56 -13.04 1.27 0.64
CA ALA A 56 -12.01 0.39 0.12
C ALA A 56 -10.81 0.27 1.08
N ARG A 57 -10.33 1.41 1.61
CA ARG A 57 -9.28 1.42 2.64
C ARG A 57 -9.70 0.65 3.90
N SER A 58 -10.93 0.86 4.38
CA SER A 58 -11.46 0.16 5.55
C SER A 58 -11.53 -1.34 5.30
N TYR A 59 -11.99 -1.76 4.12
CA TYR A 59 -12.02 -3.15 3.70
C TYR A 59 -10.61 -3.77 3.68
N CYS A 60 -9.64 -3.11 3.03
CA CYS A 60 -8.27 -3.62 2.98
C CYS A 60 -7.64 -3.77 4.38
N ARG A 61 -7.92 -2.86 5.30
CA ARG A 61 -7.42 -2.94 6.69
C ARG A 61 -8.04 -4.06 7.50
N GLN A 62 -9.26 -4.48 7.19
CA GLN A 62 -9.94 -5.61 7.85
C GLN A 62 -9.46 -6.96 7.33
N HIS A 63 -9.15 -7.09 6.06
CA HIS A 63 -8.88 -8.38 5.39
C HIS A 63 -7.41 -8.56 4.98
N TYR A 64 -6.66 -7.48 4.88
CA TYR A 64 -5.26 -7.41 4.43
C TYR A 64 -4.49 -6.44 5.33
N THR A 65 -3.46 -5.80 4.81
CA THR A 65 -2.70 -4.77 5.55
C THR A 65 -3.27 -3.38 5.31
N ASP A 66 -3.40 -2.95 4.06
CA ASP A 66 -3.98 -1.67 3.65
C ASP A 66 -4.25 -1.67 2.13
N LEU A 67 -4.77 -0.56 1.58
CA LEU A 67 -4.75 -0.30 0.14
C LEU A 67 -3.32 -0.41 -0.41
N ALA A 68 -3.21 -0.83 -1.67
CA ALA A 68 -1.92 -1.05 -2.31
C ALA A 68 -1.02 0.19 -2.26
N MET A 69 0.19 0.03 -1.72
CA MET A 69 1.27 1.01 -1.77
C MET A 69 2.31 0.51 -2.75
N ILE A 70 2.70 1.36 -3.68
CA ILE A 70 3.63 1.06 -4.76
C ILE A 70 4.90 1.90 -4.52
N LYS A 71 6.01 1.25 -4.24
CA LYS A 71 7.27 1.93 -3.86
C LYS A 71 8.23 2.15 -5.03
N ASP A 72 8.12 1.32 -6.07
CA ASP A 72 9.03 1.33 -7.24
C ASP A 72 8.35 0.76 -8.49
N GLU A 73 9.06 0.80 -9.62
CA GLU A 73 8.57 0.32 -10.92
C GLU A 73 8.36 -1.20 -10.94
N THR A 74 9.12 -1.96 -10.16
CA THR A 74 8.94 -3.42 -10.07
C THR A 74 7.58 -3.74 -9.46
N GLU A 75 7.23 -3.09 -8.34
CA GLU A 75 5.91 -3.25 -7.73
C GLU A 75 4.79 -2.73 -8.64
N ASN A 76 5.04 -1.63 -9.36
CA ASN A 76 4.08 -1.09 -10.32
C ASN A 76 3.79 -2.09 -11.45
N THR A 77 4.80 -2.78 -11.96
CA THR A 77 4.63 -3.83 -12.97
C THR A 77 3.78 -4.99 -12.45
N VAL A 78 3.98 -5.38 -11.19
CA VAL A 78 3.15 -6.43 -10.55
C VAL A 78 1.70 -5.97 -10.44
N VAL A 79 1.47 -4.74 -9.97
CA VAL A 79 0.11 -4.17 -9.85
C VAL A 79 -0.55 -4.08 -11.23
N ALA A 80 0.17 -3.64 -12.25
CA ALA A 80 -0.32 -3.56 -13.63
C ALA A 80 -0.80 -4.91 -14.19
N SER A 81 -0.27 -6.03 -13.70
CA SER A 81 -0.71 -7.37 -14.14
C SER A 81 -2.13 -7.76 -13.71
N PHE A 82 -2.73 -7.05 -12.76
CA PHE A 82 -4.12 -7.28 -12.34
C PHE A 82 -5.17 -6.70 -13.30
N TYR A 83 -4.74 -5.92 -14.30
CA TYR A 83 -5.64 -5.43 -15.35
C TYR A 83 -6.08 -6.58 -16.29
N PRO A 84 -7.39 -6.67 -16.62
CA PRO A 84 -7.98 -5.78 -17.62
C PRO A 84 -9.31 -5.12 -17.22
N THR A 85 -9.68 -5.00 -15.98
CA THR A 85 -11.07 -4.71 -15.59
C THR A 85 -11.37 -3.27 -15.19
N GLY A 86 -10.47 -2.32 -15.42
CA GLY A 86 -10.71 -0.89 -15.17
C GLY A 86 -9.81 -0.27 -14.09
N PRO A 87 -10.03 0.99 -13.72
CA PRO A 87 -9.23 1.68 -12.73
C PRO A 87 -9.42 1.07 -11.33
N TYR A 88 -8.33 1.04 -10.55
CA TYR A 88 -8.32 0.57 -9.16
C TYR A 88 -7.90 1.68 -8.21
N TRP A 89 -8.53 1.75 -7.05
CA TRP A 89 -8.02 2.53 -5.94
C TRP A 89 -6.68 1.98 -5.45
N ILE A 90 -5.72 2.87 -5.24
CA ILE A 90 -4.46 2.61 -4.54
C ILE A 90 -4.38 3.48 -3.29
N GLY A 91 -3.41 3.22 -2.41
CA GLY A 91 -3.33 3.89 -1.11
C GLY A 91 -2.82 5.33 -1.12
N LEU A 92 -2.47 5.89 -2.28
CA LEU A 92 -1.99 7.26 -2.38
C LEU A 92 -3.17 8.26 -2.32
N TYR A 93 -3.07 9.27 -1.46
CA TYR A 93 -4.08 10.31 -1.29
C TYR A 93 -3.45 11.67 -0.95
N ARG A 94 -4.23 12.74 -1.05
CA ARG A 94 -3.73 14.10 -0.91
C ARG A 94 -3.94 14.68 0.49
N GLU A 95 -2.91 14.62 1.30
CA GLU A 95 -2.50 15.61 2.32
C GLU A 95 -1.02 15.91 2.09
N GLY A 96 -0.66 16.43 0.89
CA GLY A 96 0.70 16.39 0.36
C GLY A 96 1.08 15.01 -0.16
N TRP A 97 0.18 14.31 -0.86
CA TRP A 97 0.31 12.94 -1.40
C TRP A 97 0.99 11.95 -0.44
N ARG A 98 0.18 11.31 0.37
CA ARG A 98 0.61 10.31 1.36
C ARG A 98 0.04 8.94 1.04
N TRP A 99 0.82 7.92 1.30
CA TRP A 99 0.30 6.56 1.30
C TRP A 99 -0.56 6.32 2.54
N SER A 100 -1.65 5.57 2.37
CA SER A 100 -2.66 5.32 3.41
C SER A 100 -2.08 4.72 4.70
N HIS A 101 -1.05 3.89 4.59
CA HIS A 101 -0.40 3.26 5.74
C HIS A 101 0.73 4.11 6.36
N GLY A 102 0.96 5.34 5.87
CA GLY A 102 1.87 6.30 6.49
C GLY A 102 3.33 6.26 6.01
N THR A 103 3.70 5.30 5.16
CA THR A 103 5.08 5.22 4.62
C THR A 103 5.33 6.30 3.59
N ASN A 104 6.53 6.87 3.62
CA ASN A 104 7.01 7.80 2.61
C ASN A 104 7.64 7.00 1.46
N SER A 105 7.22 7.29 0.23
CA SER A 105 7.87 6.84 -1.00
C SER A 105 8.05 8.02 -1.93
N THR A 106 9.19 8.07 -2.58
CA THR A 106 9.48 9.08 -3.62
C THR A 106 9.08 8.60 -5.01
N PHE A 107 8.72 7.33 -5.15
CA PHE A 107 8.25 6.79 -6.42
C PHE A 107 6.91 7.41 -6.81
N THR A 108 6.81 7.85 -8.06
CA THR A 108 5.59 8.38 -8.67
C THR A 108 5.45 7.88 -10.09
N ASN A 109 4.22 7.59 -10.52
CA ASN A 109 3.93 7.12 -11.87
C ASN A 109 2.74 7.88 -12.49
N TRP A 110 2.74 9.22 -12.36
CA TRP A 110 1.65 10.04 -12.83
C TRP A 110 1.45 9.97 -14.35
N LEU A 111 0.20 9.95 -14.79
CA LEU A 111 -0.16 10.25 -16.17
C LEU A 111 0.28 11.67 -16.52
N THR A 112 0.66 11.91 -17.75
CA THR A 112 1.09 13.26 -18.21
C THR A 112 0.00 14.30 -17.92
N GLY A 113 0.39 15.37 -17.22
CA GLY A 113 -0.52 16.43 -16.78
C GLY A 113 -1.25 16.17 -15.46
N GLN A 114 -0.96 15.05 -14.81
CA GLN A 114 -1.48 14.72 -13.49
C GLN A 114 -0.40 14.86 -12.39
N PRO A 115 -0.76 15.09 -11.15
CA PRO A 115 -2.11 15.38 -10.62
C PRO A 115 -2.57 16.81 -10.94
N ASN A 116 -3.79 17.00 -11.41
CA ASN A 116 -4.31 18.30 -11.82
C ASN A 116 -5.43 18.87 -10.93
N ASN A 117 -5.94 18.06 -10.00
CA ASN A 117 -7.03 18.42 -9.11
C ASN A 117 -8.23 19.06 -9.82
N ALA A 118 -8.66 18.49 -10.92
CA ALA A 118 -9.77 19.01 -11.72
C ALA A 118 -11.02 19.24 -10.83
N GLY A 119 -11.60 20.42 -10.95
CA GLY A 119 -12.75 20.81 -10.13
C GLY A 119 -12.45 21.00 -8.64
N ALA A 120 -11.18 20.97 -8.21
CA ALA A 120 -10.74 21.07 -6.82
C ALA A 120 -11.35 20.02 -5.86
N ILE A 121 -11.64 18.81 -6.38
CA ILE A 121 -12.27 17.70 -5.63
C ILE A 121 -11.50 16.38 -5.71
N GLN A 122 -10.34 16.35 -6.36
CA GLN A 122 -9.56 15.14 -6.60
C GLN A 122 -8.46 14.99 -5.55
N TYR A 123 -8.72 14.24 -4.50
CA TYR A 123 -7.84 14.04 -3.35
C TYR A 123 -7.39 12.59 -3.14
N CYS A 124 -7.80 11.68 -4.01
CA CYS A 124 -7.39 10.28 -4.01
C CYS A 124 -6.75 9.92 -5.35
N VAL A 125 -6.09 8.79 -5.41
CA VAL A 125 -5.40 8.33 -6.62
C VAL A 125 -5.94 6.98 -7.05
N GLN A 126 -6.23 6.88 -8.34
CA GLN A 126 -6.49 5.62 -9.03
C GLN A 126 -5.35 5.35 -10.02
N GLU A 127 -5.05 4.09 -10.25
CA GLU A 127 -4.28 3.67 -11.42
C GLU A 127 -5.26 3.45 -12.57
N ASP A 128 -4.99 4.04 -13.73
CA ASP A 128 -5.84 3.91 -14.90
C ASP A 128 -5.46 2.69 -15.76
N ASN A 129 -6.20 2.45 -16.83
CA ASN A 129 -5.97 1.34 -17.77
C ASN A 129 -4.68 1.47 -18.60
N THR A 130 -3.95 2.58 -18.49
CA THR A 130 -2.61 2.77 -19.07
C THR A 130 -1.50 2.54 -18.05
N HIS A 131 -1.86 2.04 -16.85
CA HIS A 131 -0.96 1.82 -15.72
C HIS A 131 -0.27 3.10 -15.24
N LYS A 132 -0.95 4.23 -15.37
CA LYS A 132 -0.51 5.53 -14.86
C LYS A 132 -1.46 6.03 -13.77
N TRP A 133 -0.94 6.88 -12.91
CA TRP A 133 -1.70 7.42 -11.79
C TRP A 133 -2.44 8.69 -12.19
N ASN A 134 -3.70 8.77 -11.79
CA ASN A 134 -4.55 9.93 -11.96
C ASN A 134 -5.20 10.28 -10.61
N ASP A 135 -5.19 11.57 -10.24
CA ASP A 135 -5.96 12.00 -9.09
C ASP A 135 -7.47 12.00 -9.42
N TRP A 136 -8.29 11.59 -8.46
CA TRP A 136 -9.71 11.32 -8.67
C TRP A 136 -10.54 11.66 -7.43
N PRO A 137 -11.85 11.98 -7.58
CA PRO A 137 -12.72 12.22 -6.43
C PRO A 137 -12.86 10.98 -5.54
N CYS A 138 -12.55 11.11 -4.25
CA CYS A 138 -12.53 9.98 -3.31
C CYS A 138 -13.90 9.31 -3.07
N HIS A 139 -14.99 9.99 -3.41
CA HIS A 139 -16.35 9.47 -3.27
C HIS A 139 -16.82 8.62 -4.48
N SER A 140 -16.05 8.58 -5.56
CA SER A 140 -16.35 7.73 -6.71
C SER A 140 -16.23 6.25 -6.35
N LEU A 141 -17.05 5.42 -6.98
CA LEU A 141 -16.98 3.97 -6.82
C LEU A 141 -16.00 3.38 -7.83
N GLN A 142 -14.96 2.73 -7.33
CA GLN A 142 -13.92 2.08 -8.14
C GLN A 142 -13.58 0.70 -7.55
N TYR A 143 -13.09 -0.18 -8.38
CA TYR A 143 -12.37 -1.36 -7.90
C TYR A 143 -11.11 -0.94 -7.13
N PHE A 144 -10.53 -1.82 -6.35
CA PHE A 144 -9.40 -1.45 -5.53
C PHE A 144 -8.42 -2.60 -5.34
N LEU A 145 -7.19 -2.25 -5.02
CA LEU A 145 -6.10 -3.18 -4.75
C LEU A 145 -5.70 -3.10 -3.28
N CYS A 146 -5.56 -4.24 -2.66
CA CYS A 146 -5.00 -4.36 -1.32
C CYS A 146 -3.61 -4.99 -1.38
N HIS A 147 -2.79 -4.72 -0.38
CA HIS A 147 -1.56 -5.47 -0.18
C HIS A 147 -1.55 -6.13 1.20
N LYS A 148 -0.80 -7.21 1.31
CA LYS A 148 -0.54 -7.91 2.57
C LYS A 148 0.97 -8.17 2.69
N CYS A 149 1.50 -7.92 3.88
CA CYS A 149 2.88 -8.30 4.19
C CYS A 149 2.94 -9.80 4.51
N LYS A 150 3.84 -10.54 3.88
CA LYS A 150 3.95 -12.00 4.06
C LYS A 150 4.29 -12.43 5.49
N LEU A 151 4.73 -11.55 6.36
CA LEU A 151 5.12 -11.89 7.75
C LEU A 151 4.14 -11.37 8.82
N CYS A 152 3.02 -10.77 8.44
CA CYS A 152 1.97 -10.34 9.39
C CYS A 152 0.78 -11.33 9.37
N ASN A 153 1.06 -12.62 9.48
CA ASN A 153 0.02 -13.65 9.69
C ASN A 153 -0.07 -14.01 11.17
#